data_9b9ea1916f643d22bb00b9a804cfde8f
#
_entry.id   9b9ea1916f643d22bb00b9a804cfde8f
#
_cell.length_a   1.000
_cell.length_b   1.000
_cell.length_c   1.000
_cell.angle_alpha   90.00
_cell.angle_beta   90.00
_cell.angle_gamma   90.00
#
_symmetry.space_group_name_H-M   'P 1'
#
loop_
_entity.id
_entity.type
_entity.pdbx_description
1 polymer ?
#
loop_
_entity_poly.entity_id
_entity_poly.type
_entity_poly.pdbx_seq_one_letter_code
_entity_poly.pdbx_strand_id
1 'polypeptide(L)'
;MLALAEIYGKRATVISGFRSMPAVMLQEEFAKSGAKTILCTDDGTAGLHAMVTEPLLEEIRQEKPDMICACGPTPMLRAIARIAEEQGIFCEVSMEERMGCGIGACLVCACKMKLANGEIHAAHVCKDGPVFNAKEVAWNG
;
A
#
# COMPACT_ATOMS: atom_id res chain seq x y z
N MET A 1 -7.91 4.58 -0.01
CA MET A 1 -8.15 3.31 0.71
C MET A 1 -9.60 3.19 1.19
N LEU A 2 -10.18 4.18 1.89
CA LEU A 2 -11.56 4.09 2.39
C LEU A 2 -12.58 3.85 1.26
N ALA A 3 -12.52 4.59 0.17
CA ALA A 3 -13.40 4.37 -0.98
C ALA A 3 -13.33 2.94 -1.56
N LEU A 4 -12.16 2.32 -1.57
CA LEU A 4 -12.03 0.92 -1.98
C LEU A 4 -12.74 -0.01 -0.97
N ALA A 5 -12.58 0.24 0.34
CA ALA A 5 -13.26 -0.54 1.36
C ALA A 5 -14.80 -0.42 1.24
N GLU A 6 -15.31 0.76 0.94
CA GLU A 6 -16.75 0.99 0.70
C GLU A 6 -17.27 0.26 -0.55
N ILE A 7 -16.49 0.26 -1.65
CA ILE A 7 -16.87 -0.43 -2.90
C ILE A 7 -16.89 -1.94 -2.72
N TYR A 8 -15.86 -2.51 -2.08
CA TYR A 8 -15.70 -3.95 -1.95
C TYR A 8 -16.43 -4.54 -0.73
N GLY A 9 -16.63 -3.73 0.33
CA GLY A 9 -17.37 -4.13 1.53
C GLY A 9 -16.83 -5.44 2.14
N LYS A 10 -17.70 -6.42 2.33
CA LYS A 10 -17.36 -7.72 2.93
C LYS A 10 -16.32 -8.54 2.15
N ARG A 11 -16.02 -8.17 0.91
CA ARG A 11 -14.99 -8.82 0.09
C ARG A 11 -13.59 -8.24 0.31
N ALA A 12 -13.47 -7.21 1.13
CA ALA A 12 -12.21 -6.55 1.44
C ALA A 12 -11.74 -6.86 2.86
N THR A 13 -10.45 -7.06 3.01
CA THR A 13 -9.76 -6.98 4.31
C THR A 13 -8.90 -5.73 4.31
N VAL A 14 -9.09 -4.87 5.31
CA VAL A 14 -8.32 -3.64 5.53
C VAL A 14 -7.34 -3.89 6.66
N ILE A 15 -6.04 -3.80 6.36
CA ILE A 15 -4.97 -3.90 7.35
C ILE A 15 -4.38 -2.51 7.53
N SER A 16 -4.57 -1.94 8.72
CA SER A 16 -4.10 -0.59 9.06
C SER A 16 -2.94 -0.66 10.03
N GLY A 17 -1.82 -0.03 9.68
CA GLY A 17 -0.63 0.05 10.53
C GLY A 17 -0.36 1.48 10.99
N PHE A 18 -0.10 1.65 12.27
CA PHE A 18 0.26 2.92 12.89
C PHE A 18 1.42 2.73 13.87
N ARG A 19 2.10 3.82 14.19
CA ARG A 19 3.19 3.78 15.18
C ARG A 19 2.66 3.47 16.59
N SER A 20 1.54 4.11 16.97
CA SER A 20 0.94 4.00 18.29
C SER A 20 -0.53 4.41 18.27
N MET A 21 -1.27 4.10 19.33
CA MET A 21 -2.71 4.40 19.46
C MET A 21 -3.09 5.85 19.14
N PRO A 22 -2.35 6.90 19.58
CA PRO A 22 -2.71 8.29 19.24
C PRO A 22 -2.69 8.61 17.73
N ALA A 23 -2.01 7.82 16.93
CA ALA A 23 -1.95 7.98 15.48
C ALA A 23 -3.09 7.24 14.74
N VAL A 24 -3.84 6.39 15.43
CA VAL A 24 -4.92 5.58 14.84
C VAL A 24 -6.05 6.47 14.34
N MET A 25 -6.46 6.25 13.09
CA MET A 25 -7.52 7.00 12.44
C MET A 25 -8.36 6.09 11.53
N LEU A 26 -9.57 6.51 11.19
CA LEU A 26 -10.48 5.89 10.20
C LEU A 26 -10.93 4.46 10.53
N GLN A 27 -10.75 3.98 11.76
CA GLN A 27 -11.14 2.60 12.13
C GLN A 27 -12.66 2.41 12.10
N GLU A 28 -13.41 3.41 12.56
CA GLU A 28 -14.87 3.37 12.53
C GLU A 28 -15.40 3.42 11.09
N GLU A 29 -14.79 4.23 10.24
CA GLU A 29 -15.15 4.37 8.83
C GLU A 29 -14.89 3.06 8.08
N PHE A 30 -13.76 2.43 8.30
CA PHE A 30 -13.47 1.10 7.74
C PHE A 30 -14.45 0.03 8.24
N ALA A 31 -14.78 0.03 9.53
CA ALA A 31 -15.76 -0.88 10.09
C ALA A 31 -17.16 -0.67 9.46
N LYS A 32 -17.58 0.59 9.26
CA LYS A 32 -18.86 0.93 8.61
C LYS A 32 -18.93 0.50 7.15
N SER A 33 -17.80 0.40 6.45
CA SER A 33 -17.75 -0.10 5.08
C SER A 33 -18.15 -1.57 4.95
N GLY A 34 -18.18 -2.31 6.05
CA GLY A 34 -18.43 -3.76 6.09
C GLY A 34 -17.22 -4.62 5.79
N ALA A 35 -16.05 -4.02 5.54
CA ALA A 35 -14.79 -4.75 5.36
C ALA A 35 -14.32 -5.39 6.67
N LYS A 36 -13.62 -6.52 6.56
CA LYS A 36 -12.85 -7.06 7.69
C LYS A 36 -11.72 -6.08 8.01
N THR A 37 -11.57 -5.66 9.27
CA THR A 37 -10.54 -4.71 9.69
C THR A 37 -9.54 -5.35 10.64
N ILE A 38 -8.26 -5.13 10.38
CA ILE A 38 -7.14 -5.55 11.23
C ILE A 38 -6.31 -4.31 11.54
N LEU A 39 -6.17 -4.00 12.83
CA LEU A 39 -5.37 -2.88 13.32
C LEU A 39 -4.05 -3.40 13.87
N CYS A 40 -2.94 -2.78 13.45
CA CYS A 40 -1.60 -3.02 13.98
C CYS A 40 -0.99 -1.73 14.53
N THR A 41 -0.24 -1.82 15.62
CA THR A 41 0.62 -0.73 16.09
C THR A 41 2.03 -1.26 16.37
N ASP A 42 3.04 -0.43 16.05
CA ASP A 42 4.45 -0.80 16.24
C ASP A 42 4.81 -0.98 17.72
N ASP A 43 4.14 -0.23 18.61
CA ASP A 43 4.34 -0.28 20.06
C ASP A 43 3.35 -1.18 20.83
N GLY A 44 2.39 -1.79 20.14
CA GLY A 44 1.38 -2.66 20.74
C GLY A 44 0.32 -1.94 21.58
N THR A 45 0.22 -0.61 21.49
CA THR A 45 -0.75 0.16 22.31
C THR A 45 -2.18 0.04 21.80
N ALA A 46 -2.39 -0.44 20.56
CA ALA A 46 -3.72 -0.75 20.03
C ALA A 46 -3.62 -1.85 18.96
N GLY A 47 -4.62 -2.73 18.90
CA GLY A 47 -4.66 -3.83 17.95
C GLY A 47 -3.55 -4.85 18.16
N LEU A 48 -3.00 -5.36 17.05
CA LEU A 48 -1.88 -6.30 17.07
C LEU A 48 -0.55 -5.56 17.25
N HIS A 49 0.33 -6.07 18.10
CA HIS A 49 1.72 -5.63 18.15
C HIS A 49 2.50 -6.31 17.02
N ALA A 50 2.41 -5.78 15.84
CA ALA A 50 2.95 -6.38 14.61
C ALA A 50 3.10 -5.34 13.51
N MET A 51 3.98 -5.62 12.54
CA MET A 51 3.99 -4.92 11.27
C MET A 51 2.85 -5.41 10.36
N VAL A 52 2.33 -4.57 9.48
CA VAL A 52 1.21 -4.91 8.57
C VAL A 52 1.49 -6.13 7.68
N THR A 53 2.75 -6.47 7.45
CA THR A 53 3.17 -7.63 6.67
C THR A 53 2.85 -8.97 7.35
N GLU A 54 2.78 -9.00 8.67
CA GLU A 54 2.48 -10.23 9.42
C GLU A 54 1.02 -10.64 9.24
N PRO A 55 0.02 -9.81 9.57
CA PRO A 55 -1.37 -10.16 9.29
C PRO A 55 -1.66 -10.28 7.78
N LEU A 56 -0.95 -9.57 6.90
CA LEU A 56 -1.08 -9.76 5.46
C LEU A 56 -0.73 -11.19 5.06
N LEU A 57 0.38 -11.72 5.53
CA LEU A 57 0.79 -13.10 5.26
C LEU A 57 -0.20 -14.12 5.83
N GLU A 58 -0.77 -13.84 7.01
CA GLU A 58 -1.77 -14.71 7.62
C GLU A 58 -3.07 -14.73 6.81
N GLU A 59 -3.56 -13.57 6.37
CA GLU A 59 -4.74 -13.48 5.50
C GLU A 59 -4.53 -14.21 4.17
N ILE A 60 -3.34 -14.06 3.55
CA ILE A 60 -3.01 -14.77 2.30
C ILE A 60 -3.01 -16.29 2.50
N ARG A 61 -2.57 -16.78 3.66
CA ARG A 61 -2.59 -18.23 3.97
C ARG A 61 -4.01 -18.77 4.15
N GLN A 62 -4.90 -17.95 4.73
CA GLN A 62 -6.30 -18.33 4.94
C GLN A 62 -7.08 -18.29 3.64
N GLU A 63 -6.98 -17.21 2.89
CA GLU A 63 -7.63 -17.01 1.61
C GLU A 63 -6.79 -16.06 0.74
N LYS A 64 -6.27 -16.58 -0.36
CA LYS A 64 -5.46 -15.79 -1.28
C LYS A 64 -6.32 -14.72 -1.97
N PRO A 65 -6.01 -13.43 -1.80
CA PRO A 65 -6.76 -12.37 -2.46
C PRO A 65 -6.41 -12.27 -3.95
N ASP A 66 -7.34 -11.77 -4.75
CA ASP A 66 -7.12 -11.47 -6.17
C ASP A 66 -6.16 -10.30 -6.36
N MET A 67 -6.19 -9.32 -5.44
CA MET A 67 -5.43 -8.09 -5.54
C MET A 67 -5.07 -7.53 -4.16
N ILE A 68 -3.90 -6.89 -4.10
CA ILE A 68 -3.45 -6.10 -2.95
C ILE A 68 -3.33 -4.64 -3.38
N CYS A 69 -3.94 -3.73 -2.63
CA CYS A 69 -3.76 -2.29 -2.78
C CYS A 69 -3.08 -1.74 -1.52
N ALA A 70 -1.96 -1.07 -1.67
CA ALA A 70 -1.20 -0.55 -0.54
C ALA A 70 -0.90 0.95 -0.67
N CYS A 71 -0.95 1.67 0.45
CA CYS A 71 -0.58 3.08 0.56
C CYS A 71 0.15 3.29 1.88
N GLY A 72 1.28 3.97 1.85
CA GLY A 72 2.08 4.26 3.04
C GLY A 72 3.57 4.44 2.74
N PRO A 73 4.44 4.34 3.76
CA PRO A 73 5.88 4.57 3.61
C PRO A 73 6.52 3.59 2.62
N THR A 74 7.49 4.07 1.83
CA THR A 74 8.20 3.28 0.82
C THR A 74 8.75 1.93 1.34
N PRO A 75 9.33 1.83 2.55
CA PRO A 75 9.79 0.53 3.06
C PRO A 75 8.66 -0.49 3.24
N MET A 76 7.48 -0.03 3.69
CA MET A 76 6.29 -0.86 3.83
C MET A 76 5.78 -1.33 2.45
N LEU A 77 5.65 -0.40 1.51
CA LEU A 77 5.20 -0.71 0.13
C LEU A 77 6.13 -1.71 -0.54
N ARG A 78 7.45 -1.55 -0.38
CA ARG A 78 8.46 -2.48 -0.88
C ARG A 78 8.31 -3.89 -0.29
N ALA A 79 8.06 -4.00 1.02
CA ALA A 79 7.86 -5.28 1.68
C ALA A 79 6.57 -5.97 1.19
N ILE A 80 5.48 -5.22 1.04
CA ILE A 80 4.20 -5.72 0.53
C ILE A 80 4.34 -6.14 -0.94
N ALA A 81 5.02 -5.35 -1.78
CA ALA A 81 5.27 -5.66 -3.17
C ALA A 81 6.04 -6.99 -3.33
N ARG A 82 7.06 -7.22 -2.48
CA ARG A 82 7.80 -8.47 -2.47
C ARG A 82 6.93 -9.66 -2.09
N ILE A 83 6.11 -9.53 -1.05
CA ILE A 83 5.15 -10.58 -0.65
C ILE A 83 4.19 -10.88 -1.80
N ALA A 84 3.63 -9.85 -2.42
CA ALA A 84 2.69 -10.02 -3.54
C ALA A 84 3.34 -10.75 -4.72
N GLU A 85 4.60 -10.41 -5.06
CA GLU A 85 5.36 -11.05 -6.12
C GLU A 85 5.64 -12.52 -5.80
N GLU A 86 6.12 -12.83 -4.60
CA GLU A 86 6.39 -14.20 -4.12
C GLU A 86 5.12 -15.08 -4.12
N GLN A 87 3.98 -14.48 -3.82
CA GLN A 87 2.68 -15.16 -3.78
C GLN A 87 1.93 -15.14 -5.12
N GLY A 88 2.47 -14.48 -6.14
CA GLY A 88 1.83 -14.35 -7.46
C GLY A 88 0.49 -13.60 -7.39
N ILE A 89 0.40 -12.56 -6.56
CA ILE A 89 -0.79 -11.72 -6.39
C ILE A 89 -0.56 -10.39 -7.11
N PHE A 90 -1.57 -9.89 -7.82
CA PHE A 90 -1.53 -8.56 -8.41
C PHE A 90 -1.49 -7.50 -7.30
N CYS A 91 -0.59 -6.52 -7.40
CA CYS A 91 -0.41 -5.52 -6.37
C CYS A 91 -0.30 -4.11 -6.97
N GLU A 92 -1.11 -3.20 -6.48
CA GLU A 92 -1.01 -1.77 -6.74
C GLU A 92 -0.54 -1.03 -5.49
N VAL A 93 0.35 -0.06 -5.71
CA VAL A 93 0.90 0.78 -4.65
C VAL A 93 0.66 2.25 -4.96
N SER A 94 0.17 2.98 -3.97
CA SER A 94 0.08 4.43 -4.04
C SER A 94 1.37 5.02 -3.48
N MET A 95 2.18 5.58 -4.38
CA MET A 95 3.46 6.21 -4.05
C MET A 95 3.24 7.62 -3.51
N GLU A 96 4.03 8.00 -2.53
CA GLU A 96 4.07 9.34 -1.97
C GLU A 96 5.45 9.96 -2.20
N GLU A 97 5.48 11.14 -2.81
CA GLU A 97 6.69 11.92 -3.05
C GLU A 97 6.44 13.41 -2.74
N ARG A 98 7.50 14.14 -2.52
CA ARG A 98 7.39 15.58 -2.31
C ARG A 98 6.86 16.24 -3.57
N MET A 99 5.82 17.06 -3.41
CA MET A 99 5.20 17.80 -4.51
C MET A 99 5.75 19.21 -4.60
N GLY A 100 6.31 19.58 -5.77
CA GLY A 100 6.68 20.95 -6.09
C GLY A 100 5.61 21.62 -6.94
N CYS A 101 5.43 21.23 -8.18
CA CYS A 101 4.50 21.86 -9.11
C CYS A 101 3.14 21.18 -9.24
N GLY A 102 3.02 19.89 -8.95
CA GLY A 102 1.79 19.09 -9.12
C GLY A 102 1.39 18.77 -10.57
N ILE A 103 2.16 19.23 -11.57
CA ILE A 103 1.83 19.13 -13.01
C ILE A 103 2.89 18.41 -13.84
N GLY A 104 3.91 17.81 -13.22
CA GLY A 104 4.97 17.08 -13.91
C GLY A 104 6.10 17.94 -14.49
N ALA A 105 6.20 19.23 -14.17
CA ALA A 105 7.19 20.13 -14.75
C ALA A 105 8.52 20.22 -13.97
N CYS A 106 8.50 20.05 -12.61
CA CYS A 106 9.67 20.34 -11.78
C CYS A 106 10.52 19.12 -11.40
N LEU A 107 10.13 17.92 -11.77
CA LEU A 107 10.82 16.63 -11.49
C LEU A 107 10.97 16.27 -9.98
N VAL A 108 10.45 17.07 -9.05
CA VAL A 108 10.61 16.86 -7.60
C VAL A 108 9.99 15.55 -7.12
N CYS A 109 8.84 15.16 -7.70
CA CYS A 109 8.12 13.93 -7.36
C CYS A 109 8.49 12.75 -8.29
N ALA A 110 9.69 12.76 -8.86
CA ALA A 110 10.12 11.68 -9.73
C ALA A 110 10.39 10.40 -8.92
N CYS A 111 9.78 9.29 -9.34
CA CYS A 111 10.06 7.95 -8.87
C CYS A 111 10.64 7.10 -10.01
N LYS A 112 11.38 6.06 -9.64
CA LYS A 112 11.99 5.17 -10.64
C LYS A 112 11.04 4.03 -10.97
N MET A 113 10.77 3.87 -12.26
CA MET A 113 9.93 2.81 -12.79
C MET A 113 10.75 1.89 -13.70
N LYS A 114 10.34 0.63 -13.76
CA LYS A 114 10.98 -0.43 -14.52
C LYS A 114 10.08 -0.83 -15.70
N LEU A 115 10.60 -0.73 -16.89
CA LEU A 115 9.93 -1.21 -18.11
C LEU A 115 10.00 -2.75 -18.22
N ALA A 116 9.17 -3.32 -19.09
CA ALA A 116 9.14 -4.77 -19.34
C ALA A 116 10.49 -5.31 -19.85
N ASN A 117 11.29 -4.50 -20.53
CA ASN A 117 12.64 -4.84 -20.98
C ASN A 117 13.72 -4.70 -19.88
N GLY A 118 13.34 -4.29 -18.67
CA GLY A 118 14.22 -4.08 -17.53
C GLY A 118 14.88 -2.70 -17.46
N GLU A 119 14.67 -1.82 -18.43
CA GLU A 119 15.16 -0.45 -18.37
C GLU A 119 14.46 0.37 -17.29
N ILE A 120 15.22 1.25 -16.65
CA ILE A 120 14.70 2.16 -15.62
C ILE A 120 14.44 3.52 -16.25
N HIS A 121 13.25 4.06 -16.02
CA HIS A 121 12.88 5.43 -16.38
C HIS A 121 12.30 6.18 -15.18
N ALA A 122 12.23 7.48 -15.28
CA ALA A 122 11.57 8.32 -14.28
C ALA A 122 10.10 8.54 -14.65
N ALA A 123 9.20 8.31 -13.68
CA ALA A 123 7.82 8.72 -13.73
C ALA A 123 7.56 9.78 -12.65
N HIS A 124 6.53 10.60 -12.82
CA HIS A 124 6.17 11.65 -11.87
C HIS A 124 4.91 11.26 -11.13
N VAL A 125 5.00 11.08 -9.82
CA VAL A 125 3.86 10.70 -8.98
C VAL A 125 2.66 11.63 -9.18
N CYS A 126 2.88 12.93 -9.39
CA CYS A 126 1.82 13.92 -9.59
C CYS A 126 1.09 13.84 -10.93
N LYS A 127 1.71 13.26 -11.97
CA LYS A 127 1.18 13.22 -13.34
C LYS A 127 0.89 11.80 -13.81
N ASP A 128 1.82 10.88 -13.57
CA ASP A 128 1.77 9.51 -14.08
C ASP A 128 1.17 8.54 -13.06
N GLY A 129 1.11 8.94 -11.76
CA GLY A 129 0.56 8.21 -10.65
C GLY A 129 -0.66 8.90 -10.00
N PRO A 130 -0.86 8.77 -8.70
CA PRO A 130 0.05 8.19 -7.70
C PRO A 130 0.06 6.65 -7.62
N VAL A 131 -0.89 5.97 -8.27
CA VAL A 131 -1.04 4.52 -8.20
C VAL A 131 -0.27 3.86 -9.34
N PHE A 132 0.58 2.90 -8.97
CA PHE A 132 1.42 2.15 -9.91
C PHE A 132 1.32 0.65 -9.63
N ASN A 133 1.50 -0.17 -10.68
CA ASN A 133 1.71 -1.60 -10.50
C ASN A 133 3.03 -1.82 -9.73
N ALA A 134 2.97 -2.54 -8.62
CA ALA A 134 4.12 -2.76 -7.76
C ALA A 134 5.31 -3.44 -8.47
N LYS A 135 5.06 -4.23 -9.52
CA LYS A 135 6.10 -4.87 -10.35
C LYS A 135 6.88 -3.89 -11.21
N GLU A 136 6.27 -2.75 -11.53
CA GLU A 136 6.88 -1.71 -12.36
C GLU A 136 7.68 -0.69 -11.54
N VAL A 137 7.55 -0.69 -10.21
CA VAL A 137 8.33 0.18 -9.34
C VAL A 137 9.74 -0.39 -9.16
N ALA A 138 10.77 0.45 -9.39
CA ALA A 138 12.17 0.07 -9.18
C ALA A 138 12.55 0.28 -7.70
N TRP A 139 12.25 -0.70 -6.85
CA TRP A 139 12.42 -0.64 -5.40
C TRP A 139 13.88 -0.48 -4.90
N ASN A 140 14.87 -0.68 -5.78
CA ASN A 140 16.30 -0.65 -5.45
C ASN A 140 17.01 0.57 -6.03
N GLY A 141 16.32 1.67 -6.15
CA GLY A 141 16.86 2.91 -6.71
C GLY A 141 17.31 3.91 -5.67
#